data_ebadeae38b7c7785c760d26f7727ed47
#
_entry.id   ebadeae38b7c7785c760d26f7727ed47
#
_cell.length_a   1.000
_cell.length_b   1.000
_cell.length_c   1.000
_cell.angle_alpha   90.00
_cell.angle_beta   90.00
_cell.angle_gamma   90.00
#
_symmetry.space_group_name_H-M   'P 1'
#
loop_
_entity.id
_entity.type
_entity.pdbx_description
1 polymer ?
#
loop_
_entity_poly.entity_id
_entity_poly.type
_entity_poly.pdbx_seq_one_letter_code
_entity_poly.pdbx_strand_id
1 'polypeptide(L)'
;PMFDVRELADIYGLPEETAKAELLKSLSNSLSAVFGAEIEVLSSEAGALEIYSYRDSSGDLQVRSIPLSSIGRHAIKRIRRDLSLSLAKIRVLRDYDLSRDLVGRVVEGMIVKAVNHGSLSIRLQANGSCNPGNLVGSCPYRFQTPKERGTYRPGDVLSFQVLKVSPVMENGMPRLEITLGRNGRGLVEGLIMKRVWENPSCRDVKARCVKRIAGAYSEVVSTAPVPRDAIKSVSDELKEYIRVVRKS
;
A
#
# COMPACT_ATOMS: atom_id res chain seq x y z
N PRO A 1 -26.16 -3.90 17.08
CA PRO A 1 -26.51 -3.71 15.68
C PRO A 1 -25.82 -4.77 14.82
N MET A 2 -26.49 -5.22 13.73
CA MET A 2 -26.03 -6.31 12.88
C MET A 2 -24.76 -5.95 12.10
N PHE A 3 -24.57 -4.66 11.84
CA PHE A 3 -23.38 -4.04 11.25
C PHE A 3 -23.07 -2.77 12.02
N ASP A 4 -21.87 -2.66 12.55
CA ASP A 4 -21.38 -1.46 13.21
C ASP A 4 -20.49 -0.69 12.22
N VAL A 5 -20.96 0.49 11.81
CA VAL A 5 -20.25 1.33 10.82
C VAL A 5 -18.92 1.82 11.38
N ARG A 6 -18.85 2.12 12.68
CA ARG A 6 -17.60 2.59 13.31
C ARG A 6 -16.56 1.49 13.35
N GLU A 7 -16.98 0.28 13.79
CA GLU A 7 -16.08 -0.88 13.77
C GLU A 7 -15.55 -1.17 12.36
N LEU A 8 -16.42 -1.09 11.34
CA LEU A 8 -16.01 -1.26 9.93
C LEU A 8 -15.05 -0.15 9.48
N ALA A 9 -15.33 1.10 9.82
CA ALA A 9 -14.46 2.24 9.51
C ALA A 9 -13.06 2.04 10.12
N ASP A 10 -12.98 1.63 11.39
CA ASP A 10 -11.73 1.38 12.11
C ASP A 10 -10.95 0.20 11.52
N ILE A 11 -11.61 -0.94 11.25
CA ILE A 11 -10.97 -2.14 10.67
C ILE A 11 -10.32 -1.84 9.33
N TYR A 12 -11.03 -1.08 8.48
CA TYR A 12 -10.54 -0.76 7.13
C TYR A 12 -9.78 0.58 7.06
N GLY A 13 -9.73 1.36 8.16
CA GLY A 13 -9.10 2.67 8.21
C GLY A 13 -9.73 3.67 7.25
N LEU A 14 -11.05 3.61 7.05
CA LEU A 14 -11.82 4.46 6.16
C LEU A 14 -12.63 5.49 6.97
N PRO A 15 -13.00 6.65 6.36
CA PRO A 15 -13.97 7.55 6.97
C PRO A 15 -15.31 6.86 7.22
N GLU A 16 -15.98 7.16 8.34
CA GLU A 16 -17.30 6.58 8.69
C GLU A 16 -18.33 6.77 7.56
N GLU A 17 -18.37 7.95 6.94
CA GLU A 17 -19.27 8.25 5.83
C GLU A 17 -19.03 7.32 4.62
N THR A 18 -17.77 7.04 4.30
CA THR A 18 -17.43 6.10 3.22
C THR A 18 -17.84 4.68 3.56
N ALA A 19 -17.59 4.24 4.80
CA ALA A 19 -17.98 2.91 5.28
C ALA A 19 -19.51 2.76 5.31
N LYS A 20 -20.25 3.82 5.70
CA LYS A 20 -21.71 3.86 5.71
C LYS A 20 -22.28 3.78 4.29
N ALA A 21 -21.78 4.61 3.37
CA ALA A 21 -22.25 4.60 1.98
C ALA A 21 -22.03 3.23 1.31
N GLU A 22 -20.87 2.60 1.54
CA GLU A 22 -20.58 1.29 0.96
C GLU A 22 -21.38 0.16 1.63
N LEU A 23 -21.68 0.27 2.93
CA LEU A 23 -22.59 -0.64 3.63
C LEU A 23 -23.99 -0.59 2.99
N LEU A 24 -24.58 0.59 2.83
CA LEU A 24 -25.90 0.75 2.22
C LEU A 24 -25.95 0.19 0.81
N LYS A 25 -24.95 0.51 -0.02
CA LYS A 25 -24.81 0.02 -1.39
C LYS A 25 -24.65 -1.51 -1.45
N SER A 26 -23.81 -2.09 -0.60
CA SER A 26 -23.60 -3.54 -0.54
C SER A 26 -24.85 -4.28 -0.05
N LEU A 27 -25.58 -3.70 0.89
CA LEU A 27 -26.88 -4.21 1.34
C LEU A 27 -27.90 -4.21 0.20
N SER A 28 -28.07 -3.05 -0.48
CA SER A 28 -29.00 -2.91 -1.61
C SER A 28 -28.70 -3.94 -2.71
N ASN A 29 -27.45 -4.02 -3.15
CA ASN A 29 -27.04 -4.96 -4.22
C ASN A 29 -27.24 -6.43 -3.82
N SER A 30 -26.83 -6.79 -2.61
CA SER A 30 -26.92 -8.18 -2.14
C SER A 30 -28.36 -8.62 -1.90
N LEU A 31 -29.20 -7.73 -1.37
CA LEU A 31 -30.62 -8.00 -1.15
C LEU A 31 -31.38 -8.06 -2.47
N SER A 32 -31.09 -7.16 -3.41
CA SER A 32 -31.68 -7.20 -4.77
C SER A 32 -31.38 -8.53 -5.45
N ALA A 33 -30.14 -9.05 -5.32
CA ALA A 33 -29.78 -10.35 -5.88
C ALA A 33 -30.45 -11.54 -5.16
N VAL A 34 -30.77 -11.43 -3.88
CA VAL A 34 -31.46 -12.49 -3.11
C VAL A 34 -32.96 -12.50 -3.38
N PHE A 35 -33.58 -11.33 -3.43
CA PHE A 35 -35.03 -11.22 -3.58
C PHE A 35 -35.49 -11.11 -5.05
N GLY A 36 -34.57 -10.95 -6.00
CA GLY A 36 -34.90 -10.80 -7.42
C GLY A 36 -35.74 -9.56 -7.73
N ALA A 37 -35.58 -8.52 -6.91
CA ALA A 37 -36.31 -7.24 -7.02
C ALA A 37 -35.34 -6.10 -6.76
N GLU A 38 -35.60 -4.92 -7.28
CA GLU A 38 -34.84 -3.74 -6.94
C GLU A 38 -35.07 -3.37 -5.49
N ILE A 39 -33.99 -3.30 -4.70
CA ILE A 39 -34.04 -3.01 -3.27
C ILE A 39 -33.15 -1.82 -2.98
N GLU A 40 -33.70 -0.84 -2.32
CA GLU A 40 -32.97 0.29 -1.78
C GLU A 40 -32.91 0.20 -0.25
N VAL A 41 -31.72 0.45 0.30
CA VAL A 41 -31.50 0.50 1.75
C VAL A 41 -31.14 1.91 2.13
N LEU A 42 -31.93 2.50 3.01
CA LEU A 42 -31.73 3.83 3.53
C LEU A 42 -31.39 3.76 5.02
N SER A 43 -30.67 4.76 5.50
CA SER A 43 -30.42 4.95 6.94
C SER A 43 -31.33 6.07 7.43
N SER A 44 -32.17 5.78 8.42
CA SER A 44 -32.95 6.82 9.08
C SER A 44 -32.06 7.76 9.92
N GLU A 45 -32.59 8.91 10.31
CA GLU A 45 -31.89 9.86 11.20
C GLU A 45 -31.52 9.23 12.54
N ALA A 46 -32.28 8.25 13.00
CA ALA A 46 -32.00 7.48 14.22
C ALA A 46 -30.95 6.37 14.02
N GLY A 47 -30.35 6.24 12.82
CA GLY A 47 -29.37 5.20 12.51
C GLY A 47 -29.96 3.82 12.25
N ALA A 48 -31.30 3.69 12.20
CA ALA A 48 -31.95 2.44 11.80
C ALA A 48 -31.87 2.25 10.29
N LEU A 49 -31.70 0.99 9.84
CA LEU A 49 -31.72 0.64 8.44
C LEU A 49 -33.14 0.34 7.99
N GLU A 50 -33.60 1.04 6.98
CA GLU A 50 -34.89 0.86 6.36
C GLU A 50 -34.68 0.26 4.97
N ILE A 51 -35.40 -0.82 4.66
CA ILE A 51 -35.24 -1.58 3.42
C ILE A 51 -36.53 -1.44 2.63
N TYR A 52 -36.44 -0.91 1.41
CA TYR A 52 -37.54 -0.74 0.50
C TYR A 52 -37.35 -1.62 -0.73
N SER A 53 -38.39 -2.35 -1.11
CA SER A 53 -38.41 -3.14 -2.35
C SER A 53 -39.36 -2.48 -3.36
N TYR A 54 -38.85 -2.29 -4.55
CA TYR A 54 -39.61 -1.78 -5.69
C TYR A 54 -39.98 -2.97 -6.58
N ARG A 55 -41.26 -3.28 -6.69
CA ARG A 55 -41.76 -4.28 -7.63
C ARG A 55 -42.65 -3.61 -8.67
N ASP A 56 -42.31 -3.77 -9.94
CA ASP A 56 -43.20 -3.44 -11.02
C ASP A 56 -44.16 -4.62 -11.23
N SER A 57 -45.40 -4.45 -10.87
CA SER A 57 -46.47 -5.34 -11.29
C SER A 57 -47.49 -4.50 -12.07
N SER A 58 -47.38 -4.60 -13.37
CA SER A 58 -48.32 -3.98 -14.31
C SER A 58 -48.30 -2.45 -14.39
N GLY A 59 -47.15 -1.80 -14.22
CA GLY A 59 -46.97 -0.35 -14.36
C GLY A 59 -47.14 0.47 -13.09
N ASP A 60 -47.46 -0.17 -11.95
CA ASP A 60 -47.51 0.51 -10.65
C ASP A 60 -46.32 0.07 -9.78
N LEU A 61 -45.48 1.03 -9.40
CA LEU A 61 -44.38 0.86 -8.46
C LEU A 61 -44.96 0.63 -7.05
N GLN A 62 -44.97 -0.63 -6.59
CA GLN A 62 -45.31 -0.95 -5.20
C GLN A 62 -44.06 -0.88 -4.31
N VAL A 63 -44.02 0.09 -3.40
CA VAL A 63 -42.98 0.20 -2.37
C VAL A 63 -43.39 -0.64 -1.16
N ARG A 64 -42.58 -1.63 -0.81
CA ARG A 64 -42.80 -2.47 0.38
C ARG A 64 -41.60 -2.37 1.32
N SER A 65 -41.86 -2.09 2.61
CA SER A 65 -40.85 -2.19 3.64
C SER A 65 -40.58 -3.66 3.98
N ILE A 66 -39.29 -4.06 4.00
CA ILE A 66 -38.84 -5.40 4.35
C ILE A 66 -38.22 -5.36 5.74
N PRO A 67 -38.76 -6.09 6.72
CA PRO A 67 -38.16 -6.13 8.05
C PRO A 67 -36.82 -6.88 8.02
N LEU A 68 -35.81 -6.35 8.73
CA LEU A 68 -34.49 -6.95 8.86
C LEU A 68 -34.52 -8.41 9.35
N SER A 69 -35.54 -8.77 10.14
CA SER A 69 -35.76 -10.15 10.64
C SER A 69 -36.07 -11.17 9.54
N SER A 70 -36.56 -10.71 8.38
CA SER A 70 -36.86 -11.61 7.24
C SER A 70 -35.63 -12.00 6.42
N ILE A 71 -34.46 -11.40 6.70
CA ILE A 71 -33.22 -11.69 6.00
C ILE A 71 -32.62 -12.98 6.55
N GLY A 72 -32.60 -14.02 5.73
CA GLY A 72 -32.05 -15.33 6.09
C GLY A 72 -30.54 -15.30 6.36
N ARG A 73 -30.04 -16.23 7.18
CA ARG A 73 -28.62 -16.33 7.58
C ARG A 73 -27.66 -16.42 6.39
N HIS A 74 -28.06 -17.06 5.31
CA HIS A 74 -27.27 -17.17 4.09
C HIS A 74 -27.08 -15.82 3.39
N ALA A 75 -28.15 -15.02 3.32
CA ALA A 75 -28.09 -13.68 2.77
C ALA A 75 -27.16 -12.76 3.60
N ILE A 76 -27.27 -12.84 4.93
CA ILE A 76 -26.37 -12.09 5.84
C ILE A 76 -24.91 -12.46 5.61
N LYS A 77 -24.58 -13.76 5.47
CA LYS A 77 -23.21 -14.21 5.22
C LYS A 77 -22.69 -13.71 3.87
N ARG A 78 -23.53 -13.69 2.84
CA ARG A 78 -23.20 -13.15 1.52
C ARG A 78 -22.94 -11.63 1.62
N ILE A 79 -23.84 -10.90 2.26
CA ILE A 79 -23.71 -9.44 2.46
C ILE A 79 -22.39 -9.11 3.16
N ARG A 80 -22.06 -9.81 4.25
CA ARG A 80 -20.80 -9.59 4.98
C ARG A 80 -19.57 -9.81 4.10
N ARG A 81 -19.58 -10.88 3.29
CA ARG A 81 -18.48 -11.16 2.37
C ARG A 81 -18.34 -10.08 1.31
N ASP A 82 -19.44 -9.69 0.67
CA ASP A 82 -19.45 -8.72 -0.41
C ASP A 82 -19.06 -7.32 0.12
N LEU A 83 -19.53 -6.94 1.31
CA LEU A 83 -19.15 -5.72 2.00
C LEU A 83 -17.65 -5.71 2.35
N SER A 84 -17.14 -6.79 2.93
CA SER A 84 -15.70 -6.90 3.26
C SER A 84 -14.83 -6.76 1.99
N LEU A 85 -15.26 -7.35 0.89
CA LEU A 85 -14.56 -7.25 -0.40
C LEU A 85 -14.59 -5.82 -0.93
N SER A 86 -15.73 -5.13 -0.87
CA SER A 86 -15.87 -3.75 -1.33
C SER A 86 -15.05 -2.78 -0.48
N LEU A 87 -15.13 -2.86 0.84
CA LEU A 87 -14.34 -2.02 1.74
C LEU A 87 -12.84 -2.25 1.56
N ALA A 88 -12.41 -3.51 1.41
CA ALA A 88 -11.02 -3.83 1.12
C ALA A 88 -10.54 -3.24 -0.22
N LYS A 89 -11.39 -3.23 -1.27
CA LYS A 89 -11.07 -2.59 -2.56
C LYS A 89 -10.87 -1.07 -2.40
N ILE A 90 -11.77 -0.40 -1.69
CA ILE A 90 -11.70 1.04 -1.45
C ILE A 90 -10.40 1.38 -0.70
N ARG A 91 -10.11 0.62 0.37
CA ARG A 91 -8.87 0.78 1.13
C ARG A 91 -7.64 0.64 0.24
N VAL A 92 -7.57 -0.44 -0.56
CA VAL A 92 -6.40 -0.71 -1.43
C VAL A 92 -6.22 0.37 -2.49
N LEU A 93 -7.30 0.89 -3.08
CA LEU A 93 -7.21 1.98 -4.04
C LEU A 93 -6.71 3.27 -3.39
N ARG A 94 -7.20 3.61 -2.21
CA ARG A 94 -6.71 4.75 -1.44
C ARG A 94 -5.22 4.60 -1.09
N ASP A 95 -4.84 3.44 -0.58
CA ASP A 95 -3.44 3.16 -0.21
C ASP A 95 -2.54 3.19 -1.46
N TYR A 96 -3.04 2.75 -2.62
CA TYR A 96 -2.36 2.85 -3.91
C TYR A 96 -2.13 4.32 -4.32
N ASP A 97 -3.17 5.15 -4.26
CA ASP A 97 -3.06 6.58 -4.63
C ASP A 97 -2.05 7.32 -3.74
N LEU A 98 -2.00 6.98 -2.44
CA LEU A 98 -1.04 7.54 -1.49
C LEU A 98 0.39 7.01 -1.69
N SER A 99 0.55 5.82 -2.26
CA SER A 99 1.84 5.13 -2.34
C SER A 99 2.47 5.12 -3.73
N ARG A 100 1.71 5.39 -4.80
CA ARG A 100 2.22 5.38 -6.18
C ARG A 100 3.40 6.33 -6.40
N ASP A 101 3.40 7.47 -5.70
CA ASP A 101 4.47 8.46 -5.78
C ASP A 101 5.78 8.03 -5.08
N LEU A 102 5.74 6.90 -4.37
CA LEU A 102 6.94 6.30 -3.78
C LEU A 102 7.75 5.51 -4.83
N VAL A 103 7.17 5.16 -5.99
CA VAL A 103 7.89 4.41 -7.03
C VAL A 103 9.14 5.16 -7.47
N GLY A 104 10.28 4.47 -7.46
CA GLY A 104 11.60 5.04 -7.73
C GLY A 104 12.28 5.68 -6.52
N ARG A 105 11.55 6.04 -5.47
CA ARG A 105 12.13 6.63 -4.26
C ARG A 105 12.78 5.59 -3.36
N VAL A 106 13.70 6.08 -2.53
CA VAL A 106 14.33 5.30 -1.46
C VAL A 106 13.56 5.49 -0.16
N VAL A 107 13.20 4.38 0.46
CA VAL A 107 12.47 4.32 1.72
C VAL A 107 13.22 3.49 2.73
N GLU A 108 13.14 3.83 4.00
CA GLU A 108 13.62 2.99 5.09
C GLU A 108 12.55 1.96 5.45
N GLY A 109 12.99 0.75 5.75
CA GLY A 109 12.09 -0.32 6.14
C GLY A 109 12.74 -1.30 7.11
N MET A 110 11.94 -1.76 8.07
CA MET A 110 12.33 -2.78 9.03
C MET A 110 11.96 -4.17 8.48
N ILE A 111 12.92 -5.07 8.47
CA ILE A 111 12.68 -6.46 8.08
C ILE A 111 11.83 -7.14 9.15
N VAL A 112 10.64 -7.58 8.77
CA VAL A 112 9.71 -8.31 9.64
C VAL A 112 9.98 -9.81 9.56
N LYS A 113 10.22 -10.30 8.33
CA LYS A 113 10.48 -11.72 8.07
C LYS A 113 11.53 -11.86 6.98
N ALA A 114 12.52 -12.68 7.23
CA ALA A 114 13.52 -13.10 6.25
C ALA A 114 13.40 -14.61 6.04
N VAL A 115 13.32 -15.02 4.78
CA VAL A 115 13.31 -16.43 4.37
C VAL A 115 14.59 -16.68 3.58
N ASN A 116 15.38 -17.67 3.99
CA ASN A 116 16.57 -18.06 3.26
C ASN A 116 16.22 -18.42 1.82
N HIS A 117 16.92 -17.79 0.86
CA HIS A 117 16.64 -17.90 -0.57
C HIS A 117 15.21 -17.47 -1.00
N GLY A 118 14.50 -16.77 -0.08
CA GLY A 118 13.14 -16.29 -0.31
C GLY A 118 13.00 -14.78 -0.34
N SER A 119 11.75 -14.33 -0.31
CA SER A 119 11.41 -12.92 -0.23
C SER A 119 11.55 -12.39 1.20
N LEU A 120 12.01 -11.15 1.35
CA LEU A 120 11.95 -10.42 2.62
C LEU A 120 10.60 -9.74 2.73
N SER A 121 9.99 -9.78 3.91
CA SER A 121 8.84 -8.95 4.27
C SER A 121 9.33 -7.75 5.06
N ILE A 122 9.01 -6.55 4.59
CA ILE A 122 9.55 -5.29 5.10
C ILE A 122 8.41 -4.37 5.48
N ARG A 123 8.38 -3.90 6.73
CA ARG A 123 7.48 -2.84 7.17
C ARG A 123 8.14 -1.49 6.84
N LEU A 124 7.48 -0.68 6.01
CA LEU A 124 7.97 0.64 5.65
C LEU A 124 7.86 1.59 6.84
N GLN A 125 8.91 2.39 7.04
CA GLN A 125 8.93 3.44 8.06
C GLN A 125 8.43 4.75 7.44
N ALA A 126 7.63 5.48 8.21
CA ALA A 126 7.11 6.78 7.79
C ALA A 126 8.22 7.83 7.85
N ASN A 127 8.77 8.19 6.70
CA ASN A 127 9.66 9.34 6.58
C ASN A 127 8.92 10.42 5.76
N GLY A 128 8.23 11.35 6.43
CA GLY A 128 7.58 12.51 5.79
C GLY A 128 6.04 12.45 5.74
N SER A 129 5.45 13.29 4.90
CA SER A 129 4.01 13.63 4.83
C SER A 129 3.05 12.47 4.50
N CYS A 130 3.55 11.34 4.05
CA CYS A 130 2.76 10.11 3.90
C CYS A 130 3.00 9.26 5.14
N ASN A 131 1.96 8.97 5.91
CA ASN A 131 2.04 8.06 7.05
C ASN A 131 1.84 6.61 6.57
N PRO A 132 2.89 5.91 6.08
CA PRO A 132 2.79 4.54 5.60
C PRO A 132 2.86 3.52 6.76
N GLY A 133 2.54 3.95 7.99
CA GLY A 133 2.81 3.22 9.23
C GLY A 133 2.36 1.76 9.30
N ASN A 134 1.62 1.29 8.31
CA ASN A 134 1.21 -0.11 8.18
C ASN A 134 1.48 -0.73 6.80
N LEU A 135 2.20 -0.01 5.91
CA LEU A 135 2.50 -0.58 4.60
C LEU A 135 3.60 -1.64 4.72
N VAL A 136 3.33 -2.80 4.18
CA VAL A 136 4.28 -3.91 4.10
C VAL A 136 4.66 -4.13 2.65
N GLY A 137 5.96 -4.06 2.37
CA GLY A 137 6.52 -4.37 1.07
C GLY A 137 7.23 -5.72 1.08
N SER A 138 7.48 -6.25 -0.10
CA SER A 138 8.26 -7.46 -0.32
C SER A 138 9.52 -7.16 -1.13
N CYS A 139 10.67 -7.70 -0.72
CA CYS A 139 11.88 -7.70 -1.53
C CYS A 139 12.19 -9.13 -1.97
N PRO A 140 11.77 -9.52 -3.20
CA PRO A 140 12.06 -10.82 -3.77
C PRO A 140 13.57 -11.09 -3.83
N TYR A 141 13.96 -12.35 -3.74
CA TYR A 141 15.36 -12.78 -3.75
C TYR A 141 16.19 -12.18 -4.89
N ARG A 142 15.61 -12.06 -6.08
CA ARG A 142 16.28 -11.47 -7.27
C ARG A 142 16.62 -9.99 -7.11
N PHE A 143 15.93 -9.26 -6.24
CA PHE A 143 16.14 -7.84 -5.98
C PHE A 143 16.97 -7.57 -4.72
N GLN A 144 17.44 -8.61 -4.04
CA GLN A 144 18.36 -8.50 -2.92
C GLN A 144 19.79 -8.38 -3.39
N THR A 145 20.63 -7.69 -2.62
CA THR A 145 22.08 -7.60 -2.89
C THR A 145 22.73 -8.97 -2.72
N PRO A 146 23.46 -9.51 -3.71
CA PRO A 146 24.03 -10.87 -3.63
C PRO A 146 24.85 -11.14 -2.37
N LYS A 147 25.69 -10.20 -1.94
CA LYS A 147 26.51 -10.33 -0.73
C LYS A 147 25.73 -10.27 0.58
N GLU A 148 24.55 -9.65 0.58
CA GLU A 148 23.70 -9.53 1.78
C GLU A 148 22.74 -10.71 1.94
N ARG A 149 22.58 -11.54 0.91
CA ARG A 149 21.70 -12.72 0.94
C ARG A 149 22.12 -13.67 2.06
N GLY A 150 21.14 -14.07 2.87
CA GLY A 150 21.37 -14.93 4.04
C GLY A 150 21.86 -14.20 5.31
N THR A 151 22.20 -12.90 5.23
CA THR A 151 22.60 -12.12 6.42
C THR A 151 21.47 -11.28 7.02
N TYR A 152 20.37 -11.11 6.28
CA TYR A 152 19.22 -10.33 6.73
C TYR A 152 18.55 -10.95 7.96
N ARG A 153 18.29 -10.15 8.97
CA ARG A 153 17.62 -10.57 10.20
C ARG A 153 16.33 -9.77 10.44
N PRO A 154 15.30 -10.40 11.02
CA PRO A 154 14.16 -9.65 11.53
C PRO A 154 14.63 -8.58 12.53
N GLY A 155 14.09 -7.36 12.39
CA GLY A 155 14.48 -6.19 13.17
C GLY A 155 15.52 -5.29 12.50
N ASP A 156 16.25 -5.76 11.48
CA ASP A 156 17.17 -4.90 10.73
C ASP A 156 16.41 -3.78 10.02
N VAL A 157 16.90 -2.55 10.15
CA VAL A 157 16.39 -1.37 9.44
C VAL A 157 17.35 -1.03 8.31
N LEU A 158 16.87 -1.09 7.09
CA LEU A 158 17.66 -0.90 5.88
C LEU A 158 16.91 0.00 4.88
N SER A 159 17.66 0.61 3.96
CA SER A 159 17.09 1.37 2.87
C SER A 159 16.78 0.49 1.66
N PHE A 160 15.61 0.71 1.06
CA PHE A 160 15.14 0.01 -0.12
C PHE A 160 14.66 1.01 -1.17
N GLN A 161 14.82 0.67 -2.44
CA GLN A 161 14.16 1.39 -3.52
C GLN A 161 12.79 0.76 -3.77
N VAL A 162 11.73 1.59 -3.86
CA VAL A 162 10.41 1.14 -4.29
C VAL A 162 10.45 0.92 -5.80
N LEU A 163 10.29 -0.32 -6.24
CA LEU A 163 10.33 -0.70 -7.65
C LEU A 163 8.95 -0.66 -8.30
N LYS A 164 7.94 -1.09 -7.56
CA LYS A 164 6.57 -1.18 -8.04
C LYS A 164 5.58 -1.09 -6.88
N VAL A 165 4.47 -0.43 -7.13
CA VAL A 165 3.28 -0.44 -6.27
C VAL A 165 2.11 -0.85 -7.15
N SER A 166 1.35 -1.86 -6.76
CA SER A 166 0.20 -2.32 -7.54
C SER A 166 -0.88 -2.95 -6.66
N PRO A 167 -2.16 -2.69 -6.95
CA PRO A 167 -3.24 -3.46 -6.38
C PRO A 167 -3.25 -4.86 -6.99
N VAL A 168 -3.38 -5.88 -6.16
CA VAL A 168 -3.43 -7.30 -6.57
C VAL A 168 -4.57 -8.01 -5.85
N MET A 169 -5.02 -9.13 -6.43
CA MET A 169 -5.95 -10.04 -5.77
C MET A 169 -5.19 -11.23 -5.21
N GLU A 170 -5.26 -11.46 -3.92
CA GLU A 170 -4.67 -12.63 -3.26
C GLU A 170 -5.74 -13.37 -2.46
N ASN A 171 -5.91 -14.65 -2.74
CA ASN A 171 -6.94 -15.49 -2.13
C ASN A 171 -8.37 -14.88 -2.20
N GLY A 172 -8.68 -14.20 -3.31
CA GLY A 172 -9.96 -13.54 -3.50
C GLY A 172 -10.16 -12.21 -2.76
N MET A 173 -9.12 -11.73 -2.05
CA MET A 173 -9.13 -10.43 -1.36
C MET A 173 -8.17 -9.45 -2.03
N PRO A 174 -8.56 -8.19 -2.22
CA PRO A 174 -7.68 -7.16 -2.75
C PRO A 174 -6.66 -6.74 -1.69
N ARG A 175 -5.42 -6.56 -2.12
CA ARG A 175 -4.35 -6.01 -1.29
C ARG A 175 -3.40 -5.14 -2.11
N LEU A 176 -2.65 -4.28 -1.44
CA LEU A 176 -1.57 -3.53 -2.06
C LEU A 176 -0.29 -4.34 -2.01
N GLU A 177 0.34 -4.56 -3.18
CA GLU A 177 1.66 -5.15 -3.30
C GLU A 177 2.69 -4.06 -3.56
N ILE A 178 3.69 -3.94 -2.68
CA ILE A 178 4.82 -3.04 -2.82
C ILE A 178 6.07 -3.88 -3.02
N THR A 179 6.66 -3.79 -4.22
CA THR A 179 7.90 -4.49 -4.53
C THR A 179 9.08 -3.57 -4.25
N LEU A 180 10.01 -4.05 -3.44
CA LEU A 180 11.21 -3.35 -3.01
C LEU A 180 12.47 -4.00 -3.59
N GLY A 181 13.53 -3.22 -3.73
CA GLY A 181 14.83 -3.74 -4.18
C GLY A 181 16.02 -3.04 -3.54
N ARG A 182 17.13 -3.79 -3.40
CA ARG A 182 18.41 -3.27 -2.90
C ARG A 182 19.55 -3.36 -3.93
N ASN A 183 19.35 -4.02 -5.08
CA ASN A 183 20.38 -4.23 -6.07
C ASN A 183 20.35 -3.23 -7.26
N GLY A 184 19.33 -2.36 -7.33
CA GLY A 184 19.16 -1.38 -8.41
C GLY A 184 20.06 -0.15 -8.28
N ARG A 185 20.42 0.48 -9.43
CA ARG A 185 21.20 1.73 -9.47
C ARG A 185 20.50 2.89 -8.73
N GLY A 186 19.18 2.95 -8.85
CA GLY A 186 18.37 4.00 -8.23
C GLY A 186 18.45 4.03 -6.70
N LEU A 187 18.81 2.91 -6.05
CA LEU A 187 19.07 2.92 -4.61
C LEU A 187 20.30 3.78 -4.27
N VAL A 188 21.41 3.61 -5.01
CA VAL A 188 22.63 4.40 -4.79
C VAL A 188 22.38 5.88 -5.07
N GLU A 189 21.70 6.18 -6.20
CA GLU A 189 21.31 7.54 -6.56
C GLU A 189 20.49 8.19 -5.46
N GLY A 190 19.42 7.54 -5.04
CA GLY A 190 18.49 8.06 -4.04
C GLY A 190 19.14 8.24 -2.66
N LEU A 191 20.04 7.34 -2.25
CA LEU A 191 20.79 7.48 -1.01
C LEU A 191 21.76 8.67 -1.05
N ILE A 192 22.53 8.79 -2.12
CA ILE A 192 23.44 9.94 -2.30
C ILE A 192 22.63 11.23 -2.30
N MET A 193 21.55 11.31 -3.06
CA MET A 193 20.71 12.50 -3.13
C MET A 193 20.09 12.84 -1.77
N LYS A 194 19.63 11.84 -1.01
CA LYS A 194 19.10 12.03 0.35
C LYS A 194 20.16 12.69 1.25
N ARG A 195 21.40 12.18 1.26
CA ARG A 195 22.49 12.71 2.07
C ARG A 195 22.97 14.09 1.61
N VAL A 196 22.95 14.34 0.29
CA VAL A 196 23.28 15.66 -0.28
C VAL A 196 22.24 16.70 0.11
N TRP A 197 20.95 16.39 0.10
CA TRP A 197 19.88 17.31 0.46
C TRP A 197 19.80 17.62 1.96
N GLU A 198 20.37 16.79 2.81
CA GLU A 198 20.58 17.09 4.24
C GLU A 198 21.53 18.27 4.44
N ASN A 199 22.39 18.57 3.43
CA ASN A 199 23.29 19.71 3.45
C ASN A 199 22.75 20.88 2.60
N PRO A 200 22.37 22.02 3.23
CA PRO A 200 21.77 23.15 2.52
C PRO A 200 22.64 23.72 1.38
N SER A 201 23.97 23.60 1.50
CA SER A 201 24.93 24.10 0.52
C SER A 201 25.01 23.28 -0.78
N CYS A 202 24.35 22.14 -0.85
CA CYS A 202 24.45 21.17 -1.94
C CYS A 202 23.13 20.91 -2.67
N ARG A 203 22.15 21.80 -2.61
CA ARG A 203 20.79 21.58 -3.14
C ARG A 203 20.72 21.39 -4.66
N ASP A 204 21.66 21.95 -5.42
CA ASP A 204 21.69 21.88 -6.88
C ASP A 204 22.47 20.67 -7.45
N VAL A 205 22.98 19.83 -6.58
CA VAL A 205 23.69 18.62 -6.99
C VAL A 205 22.71 17.60 -7.55
N LYS A 206 22.99 17.13 -8.76
CA LYS A 206 22.31 15.95 -9.33
C LYS A 206 23.34 14.84 -9.46
N ALA A 207 22.97 13.64 -9.01
CA ALA A 207 23.80 12.45 -9.06
C ALA A 207 23.07 11.32 -9.80
N ARG A 208 23.79 10.61 -10.67
CA ARG A 208 23.27 9.45 -11.41
C ARG A 208 24.26 8.30 -11.35
N CYS A 209 23.82 7.13 -10.98
CA CYS A 209 24.62 5.91 -10.97
C CYS A 209 24.70 5.31 -12.37
N VAL A 210 25.85 5.36 -13.01
CA VAL A 210 26.04 4.86 -14.37
C VAL A 210 26.37 3.37 -14.39
N LYS A 211 27.07 2.87 -13.35
CA LYS A 211 27.42 1.46 -13.22
C LYS A 211 27.28 1.00 -11.78
N ARG A 212 26.71 -0.17 -11.56
CA ARG A 212 26.62 -0.80 -10.24
C ARG A 212 26.83 -2.31 -10.33
N ILE A 213 27.67 -2.82 -9.45
CA ILE A 213 27.81 -4.22 -9.10
C ILE A 213 27.46 -4.31 -7.62
N ALA A 214 26.19 -4.68 -7.34
CA ALA A 214 25.62 -4.61 -6.00
C ALA A 214 26.43 -5.42 -4.98
N GLY A 215 26.80 -4.78 -3.87
CA GLY A 215 27.68 -5.33 -2.85
C GLY A 215 29.18 -5.26 -3.17
N ALA A 216 29.59 -4.61 -4.27
CA ALA A 216 31.00 -4.49 -4.64
C ALA A 216 31.40 -3.06 -5.03
N TYR A 217 30.81 -2.52 -6.08
CA TYR A 217 31.25 -1.28 -6.72
C TYR A 217 30.10 -0.51 -7.34
N SER A 218 30.11 0.80 -7.17
CA SER A 218 29.21 1.72 -7.85
C SER A 218 29.95 2.93 -8.39
N GLU A 219 29.61 3.34 -9.61
CA GLU A 219 30.11 4.55 -10.25
C GLU A 219 28.96 5.54 -10.44
N VAL A 220 29.16 6.73 -9.91
CA VAL A 220 28.18 7.80 -9.88
C VAL A 220 28.75 9.03 -10.56
N VAL A 221 28.00 9.59 -11.50
CA VAL A 221 28.33 10.87 -12.15
C VAL A 221 27.49 11.96 -11.49
N SER A 222 28.13 13.05 -11.07
CA SER A 222 27.47 14.18 -10.42
C SER A 222 27.73 15.50 -11.17
N THR A 223 26.79 16.44 -11.09
CA THR A 223 26.92 17.79 -11.68
C THR A 223 27.81 18.71 -10.86
N ALA A 224 27.92 18.45 -9.56
CA ALA A 224 28.75 19.22 -8.63
C ALA A 224 29.43 18.30 -7.61
N PRO A 225 30.41 18.77 -6.84
CA PRO A 225 31.08 17.96 -5.83
C PRO A 225 30.10 17.39 -4.80
N VAL A 226 30.20 16.09 -4.54
CA VAL A 226 29.43 15.39 -3.49
C VAL A 226 30.30 15.36 -2.23
N PRO A 227 29.75 15.73 -1.05
CA PRO A 227 30.48 15.66 0.22
C PRO A 227 31.03 14.26 0.50
N ARG A 228 32.27 14.18 0.98
CA ARG A 228 32.91 12.89 1.29
C ARG A 228 32.15 12.10 2.33
N ASP A 229 31.57 12.77 3.32
CA ASP A 229 30.80 12.12 4.38
C ASP A 229 29.50 11.49 3.82
N ALA A 230 28.85 12.13 2.84
CA ALA A 230 27.72 11.54 2.14
C ALA A 230 28.12 10.27 1.38
N ILE A 231 29.25 10.30 0.66
CA ILE A 231 29.76 9.13 -0.07
C ILE A 231 30.10 8.01 0.91
N LYS A 232 30.82 8.32 2.00
CA LYS A 232 31.19 7.36 3.03
C LYS A 232 29.97 6.72 3.69
N SER A 233 28.98 7.52 4.10
CA SER A 233 27.75 7.02 4.72
C SER A 233 27.02 6.01 3.81
N VAL A 234 26.90 6.31 2.51
CA VAL A 234 26.25 5.41 1.55
C VAL A 234 27.10 4.17 1.27
N SER A 235 28.43 4.31 1.22
CA SER A 235 29.38 3.20 1.07
C SER A 235 29.27 2.21 2.24
N ASP A 236 29.20 2.72 3.45
CA ASP A 236 29.10 1.92 4.68
C ASP A 236 27.74 1.20 4.76
N GLU A 237 26.65 1.89 4.39
CA GLU A 237 25.30 1.31 4.37
C GLU A 237 25.17 0.16 3.36
N LEU A 238 25.71 0.35 2.15
CA LEU A 238 25.60 -0.62 1.05
C LEU A 238 26.74 -1.65 1.03
N LYS A 239 27.79 -1.45 1.85
CA LYS A 239 29.03 -2.22 1.83
C LYS A 239 29.64 -2.32 0.44
N GLU A 240 29.62 -1.19 -0.28
CA GLU A 240 30.10 -1.05 -1.66
C GLU A 240 31.13 0.08 -1.76
N TYR A 241 32.14 -0.10 -2.62
CA TYR A 241 33.00 1.02 -2.99
C TYR A 241 32.27 1.95 -3.95
N ILE A 242 32.15 3.23 -3.60
CA ILE A 242 31.46 4.23 -4.42
C ILE A 242 32.46 5.23 -4.98
N ARG A 243 32.56 5.27 -6.30
CA ARG A 243 33.35 6.25 -7.05
C ARG A 243 32.42 7.33 -7.58
N VAL A 244 32.67 8.58 -7.21
CA VAL A 244 31.95 9.74 -7.76
C VAL A 244 32.85 10.47 -8.75
N VAL A 245 32.34 10.68 -9.96
CA VAL A 245 33.02 11.41 -11.03
C VAL A 245 32.20 12.65 -11.36
N ARG A 246 32.86 13.80 -11.43
CA ARG A 246 32.20 15.03 -11.87
C ARG A 246 32.01 15.01 -13.38
N LYS A 247 30.79 15.35 -13.83
CA LYS A 247 30.53 15.55 -15.25
C LYS A 247 31.23 16.86 -15.69
N SER A 248 32.17 16.75 -16.61
CA SER A 248 32.75 17.90 -17.30
C SER A 248 31.71 18.55 -18.19
#